data_ab65bc182116624c0aa3bcad6c6379ad
#
_entry.id   ab65bc182116624c0aa3bcad6c6379ad
#
_cell.length_a   1.000
_cell.length_b   1.000
_cell.length_c   1.000
_cell.angle_alpha   90.00
_cell.angle_beta   90.00
_cell.angle_gamma   90.00
#
_symmetry.space_group_name_H-M   'P 1'
#
loop_
_entity.id
_entity.type
_entity.pdbx_description
1 polymer ?
#
loop_
_entity_poly.entity_id
_entity_poly.type
_entity_poly.pdbx_seq_one_letter_code
_entity_poly.pdbx_strand_id
1 'polypeptide(L)'
;MYLESTLNRILYTWKITGLPPMAVISNKGLKFFLLVCLLLVCLFMWQFARGVDHSIFIREGRYTEHRDVIREHIVQDVEIDRRSIVLAARELLKGRETEEQPQRHVICPNFNGGLGNMLFQYASAYGISRRVGLDILVKADAEVFQVFDVWAKVSSEKTVCPKAKIIKEKHSGVYEHSLMSIRNNADYVAKGYLQSWKYFEPFKVEIRKQLRFRGDIERKAFDILDSSLSEKYGKRNYSSRTLVGVHVRRGNLMNKHEREYGYKVATPGYIKKALAFFTDKYRHVTFVVCSNDMKWSRNYVNVTDVIYVEGNPREVDLALLSSLNHTILTVGTFGWWSAWMANGTTLFFKDYAKNGTRFAKEFSPDHSDYLYPGWIGM
;
A
#
# COMPACT_ATOMS: atom_id res chain seq x y z
N MET A 1 -5.47 -3.76 -44.42
CA MET A 1 -4.27 -2.90 -44.68
C MET A 1 -3.39 -2.71 -43.47
N TYR A 2 -3.91 -2.39 -42.26
CA TYR A 2 -3.08 -2.23 -41.04
C TYR A 2 -2.59 -3.59 -40.47
N LEU A 3 -3.40 -4.62 -40.48
CA LEU A 3 -3.05 -5.98 -40.02
C LEU A 3 -1.99 -6.66 -40.89
N GLU A 4 -2.02 -6.47 -42.22
CA GLU A 4 -1.00 -7.03 -43.13
C GLU A 4 0.37 -6.38 -42.94
N SER A 5 0.43 -5.07 -42.67
CA SER A 5 1.70 -4.37 -42.43
C SER A 5 2.35 -4.80 -41.09
N THR A 6 1.53 -5.15 -40.11
CA THR A 6 2.02 -5.62 -38.79
C THR A 6 2.50 -7.06 -38.85
N LEU A 7 1.79 -7.94 -39.57
CA LEU A 7 2.23 -9.32 -39.81
C LEU A 7 3.56 -9.37 -40.61
N ASN A 8 3.69 -8.53 -41.61
CA ASN A 8 4.92 -8.45 -42.42
C ASN A 8 6.11 -7.90 -41.60
N ARG A 9 5.88 -6.98 -40.64
CA ARG A 9 6.92 -6.54 -39.70
C ARG A 9 7.35 -7.66 -38.74
N ILE A 10 6.42 -8.44 -38.22
CA ILE A 10 6.71 -9.58 -37.33
C ILE A 10 7.50 -10.66 -38.08
N LEU A 11 7.12 -10.98 -39.32
CA LEU A 11 7.84 -11.92 -40.15
C LEU A 11 9.23 -11.43 -40.55
N TYR A 12 9.43 -10.13 -40.75
CA TYR A 12 10.73 -9.52 -41.03
C TYR A 12 11.68 -9.58 -39.84
N THR A 13 11.16 -9.32 -38.65
CA THR A 13 11.94 -9.42 -37.38
C THR A 13 12.37 -10.86 -37.10
N TRP A 14 11.54 -11.83 -37.47
CA TRP A 14 11.81 -13.25 -37.34
C TRP A 14 12.93 -13.74 -38.24
N LYS A 15 13.03 -13.18 -39.45
CA LYS A 15 14.12 -13.46 -40.41
C LYS A 15 15.49 -12.95 -39.95
N ILE A 16 15.54 -11.91 -39.15
CA ILE A 16 16.79 -11.29 -38.65
C ILE A 16 17.32 -11.97 -37.41
N THR A 17 16.49 -12.64 -36.58
CA THR A 17 16.85 -13.21 -35.27
C THR A 17 17.38 -14.66 -35.33
N GLY A 18 17.45 -15.29 -36.51
CA GLY A 18 18.13 -16.60 -36.72
C GLY A 18 17.47 -17.77 -35.97
N LEU A 19 16.18 -17.70 -35.64
CA LEU A 19 15.45 -18.79 -34.98
C LEU A 19 15.13 -19.92 -36.02
N PRO A 20 15.15 -21.21 -35.60
CA PRO A 20 15.00 -22.34 -36.50
C PRO A 20 13.61 -22.39 -37.17
N PRO A 21 13.48 -22.97 -38.37
CA PRO A 21 12.24 -23.01 -39.14
C PRO A 21 11.14 -23.83 -38.43
N MET A 22 9.88 -23.42 -38.59
CA MET A 22 8.66 -23.95 -37.95
C MET A 22 8.45 -25.47 -37.98
N ALA A 23 9.23 -26.23 -38.70
CA ALA A 23 9.10 -27.69 -38.82
C ALA A 23 9.45 -28.49 -37.57
N VAL A 24 10.02 -27.86 -36.53
CA VAL A 24 10.49 -28.53 -35.28
C VAL A 24 9.63 -28.21 -34.07
N ILE A 25 8.61 -27.36 -34.19
CA ILE A 25 7.74 -27.03 -33.05
C ILE A 25 6.71 -28.16 -32.88
N SER A 26 6.79 -28.89 -31.78
CA SER A 26 5.79 -29.91 -31.44
C SER A 26 4.38 -29.30 -31.40
N ASN A 27 3.35 -30.09 -31.68
CA ASN A 27 1.95 -29.66 -31.64
C ASN A 27 1.57 -29.00 -30.31
N LYS A 28 2.27 -29.32 -29.20
CA LYS A 28 2.16 -28.70 -27.89
C LYS A 28 2.80 -27.29 -27.82
N GLY A 29 3.94 -27.10 -28.46
CA GLY A 29 4.62 -25.81 -28.56
C GLY A 29 3.85 -24.78 -29.38
N LEU A 30 3.23 -25.21 -30.49
CA LEU A 30 2.40 -24.36 -31.33
C LEU A 30 1.13 -23.90 -30.58
N LYS A 31 0.47 -24.81 -29.86
CA LYS A 31 -0.70 -24.46 -29.01
C LYS A 31 -0.35 -23.49 -27.91
N PHE A 32 0.81 -23.65 -27.25
CA PHE A 32 1.30 -22.72 -26.23
C PHE A 32 1.60 -21.33 -26.82
N PHE A 33 2.25 -21.27 -27.99
CA PHE A 33 2.54 -20.01 -28.68
C PHE A 33 1.26 -19.28 -29.09
N LEU A 34 0.28 -19.97 -29.63
CA LEU A 34 -1.03 -19.41 -29.99
C LEU A 34 -1.77 -18.88 -28.75
N LEU A 35 -1.70 -19.58 -27.62
CA LEU A 35 -2.31 -19.13 -26.34
C LEU A 35 -1.65 -17.87 -25.81
N VAL A 36 -0.33 -17.77 -25.87
CA VAL A 36 0.41 -16.56 -25.46
C VAL A 36 0.08 -15.39 -26.38
N CYS A 37 -0.01 -15.59 -27.69
CA CYS A 37 -0.43 -14.56 -28.62
C CYS A 37 -1.87 -14.08 -28.37
N LEU A 38 -2.79 -14.99 -28.06
CA LEU A 38 -4.17 -14.63 -27.71
C LEU A 38 -4.23 -13.83 -26.40
N LEU A 39 -3.49 -14.21 -25.37
CA LEU A 39 -3.39 -13.48 -24.11
C LEU A 39 -2.81 -12.07 -24.29
N LEU A 40 -1.80 -11.93 -25.15
CA LEU A 40 -1.22 -10.61 -25.47
C LEU A 40 -2.20 -9.71 -26.23
N VAL A 41 -2.98 -10.27 -27.15
CA VAL A 41 -4.04 -9.54 -27.88
C VAL A 41 -5.15 -9.13 -26.90
N CYS A 42 -5.57 -10.01 -26.00
CA CYS A 42 -6.57 -9.68 -24.98
C CYS A 42 -6.07 -8.59 -23.99
N LEU A 43 -4.81 -8.65 -23.59
CA LEU A 43 -4.19 -7.61 -22.74
C LEU A 43 -4.09 -6.27 -23.49
N PHE A 44 -3.74 -6.29 -24.77
CA PHE A 44 -3.67 -5.07 -25.59
C PHE A 44 -5.04 -4.45 -25.80
N MET A 45 -6.07 -5.25 -26.08
CA MET A 45 -7.45 -4.81 -26.19
C MET A 45 -7.99 -4.26 -24.87
N TRP A 46 -7.59 -4.85 -23.74
CA TRP A 46 -7.96 -4.38 -22.41
C TRP A 46 -7.28 -3.05 -22.04
N GLN A 47 -6.01 -2.86 -22.41
CA GLN A 47 -5.32 -1.57 -22.28
C GLN A 47 -5.93 -0.49 -23.16
N PHE A 48 -6.30 -0.85 -24.39
CA PHE A 48 -6.96 0.08 -25.33
C PHE A 48 -8.34 0.50 -24.86
N ALA A 49 -9.12 -0.41 -24.28
CA ALA A 49 -10.43 -0.11 -23.68
C ALA A 49 -10.34 0.80 -22.41
N ARG A 50 -9.21 0.79 -21.70
CA ARG A 50 -8.94 1.70 -20.56
C ARG A 50 -8.39 3.08 -20.97
N GLY A 51 -7.80 3.19 -22.17
CA GLY A 51 -7.21 4.44 -22.67
C GLY A 51 -8.18 5.33 -23.44
N VAL A 52 -9.43 4.92 -23.63
CA VAL A 52 -10.45 5.75 -24.26
C VAL A 52 -11.03 6.70 -23.23
N ASP A 53 -10.56 7.93 -23.28
CA ASP A 53 -11.06 9.05 -22.48
C ASP A 53 -12.55 9.28 -22.77
N HIS A 54 -13.40 9.18 -21.76
CA HIS A 54 -14.85 9.37 -21.85
C HIS A 54 -15.29 10.81 -22.18
N SER A 55 -14.36 11.73 -22.38
CA SER A 55 -14.66 13.16 -22.62
C SER A 55 -15.04 13.50 -24.06
N ILE A 56 -14.94 12.59 -25.03
CA ILE A 56 -15.18 12.88 -26.46
C ILE A 56 -16.62 12.54 -26.93
N PHE A 57 -17.45 11.93 -26.08
CA PHE A 57 -18.78 11.45 -26.50
C PHE A 57 -19.99 12.20 -25.91
N ILE A 58 -19.91 13.53 -25.78
CA ILE A 58 -21.10 14.35 -25.58
C ILE A 58 -21.23 15.34 -26.73
N ARG A 59 -21.57 14.84 -27.90
CA ARG A 59 -22.31 15.58 -28.96
C ARG A 59 -22.82 14.55 -29.97
N GLU A 60 -24.13 14.43 -29.96
CA GLU A 60 -25.09 14.00 -30.98
C GLU A 60 -26.04 12.92 -30.48
N GLY A 61 -27.21 13.40 -30.05
CA GLY A 61 -28.36 12.55 -29.81
C GLY A 61 -28.97 12.11 -31.14
N ARG A 62 -28.88 10.81 -31.37
CA ARG A 62 -29.72 9.93 -32.23
C ARG A 62 -28.92 8.69 -32.57
N TYR A 63 -29.03 7.64 -31.78
CA TYR A 63 -28.64 6.24 -32.07
C TYR A 63 -28.64 5.40 -30.78
N THR A 64 -29.73 5.41 -30.03
CA THR A 64 -29.80 4.68 -28.74
C THR A 64 -30.36 3.25 -28.85
N GLU A 65 -31.21 2.95 -29.82
CA GLU A 65 -31.89 1.63 -29.87
C GLU A 65 -31.07 0.48 -30.47
N HIS A 66 -30.09 0.74 -31.33
CA HIS A 66 -29.24 -0.32 -31.91
C HIS A 66 -27.99 -0.66 -31.08
N ARG A 67 -27.65 0.16 -30.12
CA ARG A 67 -26.46 -0.06 -29.26
C ARG A 67 -26.70 -1.09 -28.15
N ASP A 68 -27.90 -1.14 -27.61
CA ASP A 68 -28.18 -2.01 -26.46
C ASP A 68 -28.29 -3.47 -26.89
N VAL A 69 -28.84 -3.76 -28.05
CA VAL A 69 -28.91 -5.12 -28.62
C VAL A 69 -27.51 -5.66 -28.99
N ILE A 70 -26.65 -4.84 -29.56
CA ILE A 70 -25.26 -5.22 -29.89
C ILE A 70 -24.43 -5.39 -28.62
N ARG A 71 -24.68 -4.58 -27.58
CA ARG A 71 -23.96 -4.66 -26.33
C ARG A 71 -24.33 -5.92 -25.53
N GLU A 72 -25.60 -6.31 -25.52
CA GLU A 72 -26.05 -7.55 -24.86
C GLU A 72 -25.51 -8.80 -25.57
N HIS A 73 -25.48 -8.85 -26.91
CA HIS A 73 -24.92 -9.98 -27.65
C HIS A 73 -23.40 -10.09 -27.47
N ILE A 74 -22.65 -8.98 -27.54
CA ILE A 74 -21.21 -8.99 -27.34
C ILE A 74 -20.86 -9.37 -25.89
N VAL A 75 -21.63 -8.93 -24.90
CA VAL A 75 -21.39 -9.27 -23.49
C VAL A 75 -21.68 -10.75 -23.23
N GLN A 76 -22.74 -11.33 -23.82
CA GLN A 76 -23.03 -12.76 -23.70
C GLN A 76 -21.97 -13.64 -24.39
N ASP A 77 -21.55 -13.29 -25.60
CA ASP A 77 -20.51 -14.06 -26.32
C ASP A 77 -19.15 -13.99 -25.62
N VAL A 78 -18.77 -12.84 -25.07
CA VAL A 78 -17.53 -12.69 -24.30
C VAL A 78 -17.59 -13.42 -22.96
N GLU A 79 -18.76 -13.55 -22.33
CA GLU A 79 -18.92 -14.24 -21.05
C GLU A 79 -18.93 -15.77 -21.22
N ILE A 80 -19.51 -16.27 -22.33
CA ILE A 80 -19.45 -17.70 -22.70
C ILE A 80 -18.01 -18.10 -23.04
N ASP A 81 -17.30 -17.29 -23.80
CA ASP A 81 -15.90 -17.54 -24.17
C ASP A 81 -14.98 -17.51 -22.92
N ARG A 82 -15.22 -16.59 -22.01
CA ARG A 82 -14.47 -16.48 -20.74
C ARG A 82 -14.59 -17.73 -19.85
N ARG A 83 -15.79 -18.34 -19.78
CA ARG A 83 -16.00 -19.58 -19.04
C ARG A 83 -15.29 -20.76 -19.72
N SER A 84 -15.33 -20.83 -21.04
CA SER A 84 -14.66 -21.86 -21.84
C SER A 84 -13.14 -21.76 -21.70
N ILE A 85 -12.57 -20.54 -21.71
CA ILE A 85 -11.14 -20.30 -21.51
C ILE A 85 -10.71 -20.69 -20.08
N VAL A 86 -11.50 -20.35 -19.07
CA VAL A 86 -11.20 -20.70 -17.67
C VAL A 86 -11.29 -22.21 -17.45
N LEU A 87 -12.26 -22.90 -18.08
CA LEU A 87 -12.38 -24.35 -18.00
C LEU A 87 -11.22 -25.04 -18.72
N ALA A 88 -10.87 -24.60 -19.93
CA ALA A 88 -9.73 -25.12 -20.67
C ALA A 88 -8.40 -24.89 -19.95
N ALA A 89 -8.23 -23.73 -19.34
CA ALA A 89 -7.07 -23.45 -18.47
C ALA A 89 -7.02 -24.33 -17.23
N ARG A 90 -8.17 -24.61 -16.59
CA ARG A 90 -8.26 -25.54 -15.47
C ARG A 90 -7.94 -26.99 -15.85
N GLU A 91 -8.40 -27.46 -17.00
CA GLU A 91 -8.07 -28.80 -17.52
C GLU A 91 -6.59 -28.92 -17.87
N LEU A 92 -5.98 -27.90 -18.46
CA LEU A 92 -4.53 -27.85 -18.76
C LEU A 92 -3.67 -27.81 -17.49
N LEU A 93 -4.19 -27.23 -16.42
CA LEU A 93 -3.52 -27.16 -15.12
C LEU A 93 -3.68 -28.45 -14.30
N LYS A 94 -4.78 -29.23 -14.49
CA LYS A 94 -4.99 -30.53 -13.85
C LYS A 94 -4.00 -31.61 -14.30
N GLY A 95 -3.40 -31.48 -15.48
CA GLY A 95 -2.44 -32.46 -16.03
C GLY A 95 -0.98 -32.19 -15.63
N ARG A 96 -0.68 -31.16 -14.86
CA ARG A 96 0.58 -31.03 -14.16
C ARG A 96 0.40 -31.70 -12.80
N GLU A 97 0.96 -32.88 -12.64
CA GLU A 97 1.31 -33.40 -11.31
C GLU A 97 1.98 -32.24 -10.59
N THR A 98 1.36 -31.83 -9.50
CA THR A 98 1.94 -30.84 -8.59
C THR A 98 3.23 -31.47 -8.07
N GLU A 99 4.37 -31.14 -8.64
CA GLU A 99 5.62 -31.24 -7.91
C GLU A 99 5.32 -30.53 -6.59
N GLU A 100 5.18 -31.28 -5.51
CA GLU A 100 5.07 -30.73 -4.16
C GLU A 100 6.26 -29.81 -3.98
N GLN A 101 6.05 -28.51 -4.10
CA GLN A 101 7.10 -27.56 -3.80
C GLN A 101 7.51 -27.83 -2.35
N PRO A 102 8.81 -28.03 -2.09
CA PRO A 102 9.27 -28.36 -0.75
C PRO A 102 8.69 -27.33 0.22
N GLN A 103 8.03 -27.82 1.26
CA GLN A 103 7.36 -26.99 2.26
C GLN A 103 8.37 -25.99 2.83
N ARG A 104 8.23 -24.71 2.46
CA ARG A 104 9.12 -23.66 2.95
C ARG A 104 8.85 -23.41 4.42
N HIS A 105 9.91 -23.21 5.17
CA HIS A 105 9.79 -22.69 6.53
C HIS A 105 9.13 -21.31 6.55
N VAL A 106 8.58 -20.95 7.69
CA VAL A 106 7.79 -19.74 7.84
C VAL A 106 8.40 -18.74 8.83
N ILE A 107 8.06 -17.48 8.66
CA ILE A 107 8.26 -16.43 9.65
C ILE A 107 6.90 -15.87 10.09
N CYS A 108 6.69 -15.78 11.41
CA CYS A 108 5.46 -15.33 12.03
C CYS A 108 5.70 -13.99 12.73
N PRO A 109 5.09 -12.89 12.29
CA PRO A 109 5.12 -11.64 13.05
C PRO A 109 4.38 -11.79 14.37
N ASN A 110 4.95 -11.31 15.46
CA ASN A 110 4.32 -11.26 16.77
C ASN A 110 3.63 -9.93 16.98
N PHE A 111 2.40 -9.79 16.49
CA PHE A 111 1.67 -8.54 16.53
C PHE A 111 1.40 -8.05 17.94
N ASN A 112 1.75 -6.78 18.18
CA ASN A 112 1.41 -6.07 19.41
C ASN A 112 1.36 -4.56 19.15
N GLY A 113 0.70 -3.82 20.06
CA GLY A 113 0.51 -2.40 19.96
C GLY A 113 -0.61 -1.98 19.01
N GLY A 114 -0.59 -0.75 18.54
CA GLY A 114 -1.60 -0.22 17.62
C GLY A 114 -1.33 -0.57 16.16
N LEU A 115 -2.28 -0.23 15.28
CA LEU A 115 -2.26 -0.56 13.84
C LEU A 115 -0.93 -0.19 13.16
N GLY A 116 -0.38 1.00 13.43
CA GLY A 116 0.91 1.41 12.84
C GLY A 116 2.10 0.53 13.29
N ASN A 117 2.07 -0.01 14.51
CA ASN A 117 3.09 -0.98 14.95
C ASN A 117 2.91 -2.31 14.23
N MET A 118 1.68 -2.79 14.09
CA MET A 118 1.38 -4.03 13.36
C MET A 118 1.80 -3.94 11.89
N LEU A 119 1.66 -2.78 11.27
CA LEU A 119 2.14 -2.54 9.90
C LEU A 119 3.66 -2.66 9.80
N PHE A 120 4.41 -2.13 10.75
CA PHE A 120 5.87 -2.33 10.78
C PHE A 120 6.23 -3.79 10.99
N GLN A 121 5.59 -4.47 11.93
CA GLN A 121 5.83 -5.89 12.20
C GLN A 121 5.52 -6.76 10.98
N TYR A 122 4.43 -6.47 10.27
CA TYR A 122 4.08 -7.17 9.04
C TYR A 122 5.08 -6.88 7.91
N ALA A 123 5.30 -5.62 7.58
CA ALA A 123 6.14 -5.22 6.46
C ALA A 123 7.60 -5.68 6.64
N SER A 124 8.12 -5.57 7.87
CA SER A 124 9.47 -6.01 8.18
C SER A 124 9.61 -7.53 8.17
N ALA A 125 8.65 -8.28 8.73
CA ALA A 125 8.63 -9.73 8.63
C ALA A 125 8.51 -10.19 7.17
N TYR A 126 7.70 -9.51 6.36
CA TYR A 126 7.61 -9.76 4.92
C TYR A 126 8.96 -9.50 4.22
N GLY A 127 9.61 -8.38 4.49
CA GLY A 127 10.92 -8.08 3.90
C GLY A 127 11.99 -9.10 4.28
N ILE A 128 12.03 -9.53 5.56
CA ILE A 128 12.92 -10.61 6.02
C ILE A 128 12.57 -11.92 5.29
N SER A 129 11.31 -12.32 5.24
CA SER A 129 10.87 -13.56 4.57
C SER A 129 11.29 -13.60 3.11
N ARG A 130 11.09 -12.50 2.39
CA ARG A 130 11.49 -12.38 0.98
C ARG A 130 13.00 -12.46 0.79
N ARG A 131 13.76 -11.85 1.69
CA ARG A 131 15.23 -11.84 1.64
C ARG A 131 15.84 -13.23 1.84
N VAL A 132 15.28 -14.01 2.76
CA VAL A 132 15.88 -15.29 3.18
C VAL A 132 15.17 -16.52 2.58
N GLY A 133 14.08 -16.35 1.83
CA GLY A 133 13.36 -17.44 1.19
C GLY A 133 12.41 -18.20 2.10
N LEU A 134 11.83 -17.53 3.10
CA LEU A 134 10.76 -18.03 3.96
C LEU A 134 9.39 -17.61 3.43
N ASP A 135 8.33 -18.27 3.88
CA ASP A 135 6.98 -17.78 3.72
C ASP A 135 6.56 -17.00 4.98
N ILE A 136 5.66 -16.02 4.83
CA ILE A 136 5.07 -15.34 5.98
C ILE A 136 3.78 -16.05 6.40
N LEU A 137 3.62 -16.36 7.69
CA LEU A 137 2.45 -17.01 8.25
C LEU A 137 1.82 -16.11 9.31
N VAL A 138 0.53 -15.81 9.15
CA VAL A 138 -0.23 -14.89 10.01
C VAL A 138 -1.50 -15.59 10.51
N LYS A 139 -1.94 -15.26 11.71
CA LYS A 139 -3.20 -15.76 12.26
C LYS A 139 -4.40 -15.23 11.48
N ALA A 140 -5.42 -16.08 11.25
CA ALA A 140 -6.58 -15.73 10.44
C ALA A 140 -7.37 -14.50 10.93
N ASP A 141 -7.42 -14.29 12.25
CA ASP A 141 -8.10 -13.18 12.90
C ASP A 141 -7.20 -11.93 13.11
N ALA A 142 -5.99 -11.91 12.54
CA ALA A 142 -5.11 -10.76 12.65
C ALA A 142 -5.71 -9.52 11.99
N GLU A 143 -5.66 -8.39 12.69
CA GLU A 143 -6.25 -7.13 12.25
C GLU A 143 -5.78 -6.68 10.88
N VAL A 144 -4.54 -7.02 10.48
CA VAL A 144 -4.00 -6.66 9.16
C VAL A 144 -4.84 -7.23 8.01
N PHE A 145 -5.50 -8.40 8.18
CA PHE A 145 -6.42 -8.97 7.18
C PHE A 145 -7.79 -8.28 7.18
N GLN A 146 -8.17 -7.66 8.29
CA GLN A 146 -9.43 -6.92 8.38
C GLN A 146 -9.32 -5.55 7.72
N VAL A 147 -8.11 -5.03 7.57
CA VAL A 147 -7.84 -3.68 7.06
C VAL A 147 -7.26 -3.70 5.65
N PHE A 148 -6.41 -4.69 5.32
CA PHE A 148 -5.61 -4.70 4.08
C PHE A 148 -5.66 -6.03 3.33
N ASP A 149 -5.27 -6.02 2.05
CA ASP A 149 -5.16 -7.18 1.17
C ASP A 149 -3.76 -7.83 1.24
N VAL A 150 -3.33 -8.20 2.45
CA VAL A 150 -1.97 -8.72 2.67
C VAL A 150 -1.75 -10.13 2.10
N TRP A 151 -0.52 -10.40 1.65
CA TRP A 151 -0.12 -11.67 1.04
C TRP A 151 0.64 -12.55 2.03
N ALA A 152 -0.10 -13.22 2.87
CA ALA A 152 0.47 -14.13 3.86
C ALA A 152 -0.26 -15.48 3.84
N LYS A 153 0.43 -16.54 4.20
CA LYS A 153 -0.23 -17.79 4.57
C LYS A 153 -1.05 -17.55 5.83
N VAL A 154 -2.18 -18.22 5.93
CA VAL A 154 -3.12 -18.02 7.02
C VAL A 154 -3.15 -19.27 7.89
N SER A 155 -3.07 -19.09 9.21
CA SER A 155 -3.29 -20.15 10.19
C SER A 155 -4.56 -19.89 10.99
N SER A 156 -5.40 -20.91 11.09
CA SER A 156 -6.57 -20.93 11.99
C SER A 156 -6.23 -21.44 13.40
N GLU A 157 -4.99 -21.88 13.62
CA GLU A 157 -4.57 -22.39 14.92
C GLU A 157 -4.54 -21.29 15.99
N LYS A 158 -4.85 -21.66 17.24
CA LYS A 158 -4.83 -20.74 18.37
C LYS A 158 -3.45 -20.14 18.60
N THR A 159 -2.40 -20.93 18.42
CA THR A 159 -1.00 -20.49 18.53
C THR A 159 -0.30 -20.69 17.20
N VAL A 160 0.10 -19.58 16.57
CA VAL A 160 0.85 -19.62 15.31
C VAL A 160 2.33 -19.84 15.63
N CYS A 161 3.00 -20.75 14.93
CA CYS A 161 4.42 -21.05 15.08
C CYS A 161 4.87 -21.49 16.50
N PRO A 162 4.25 -22.47 17.16
CA PRO A 162 4.50 -22.78 18.57
C PRO A 162 5.92 -23.33 18.85
N LYS A 163 6.58 -23.91 17.85
CA LYS A 163 7.93 -24.51 17.95
C LYS A 163 9.01 -23.69 17.23
N ALA A 164 8.67 -22.48 16.77
CA ALA A 164 9.56 -21.66 16.00
C ALA A 164 10.67 -21.01 16.84
N LYS A 165 11.82 -20.78 16.24
CA LYS A 165 12.90 -20.01 16.85
C LYS A 165 12.51 -18.54 16.98
N ILE A 166 12.86 -17.93 18.10
CA ILE A 166 12.59 -16.50 18.30
C ILE A 166 13.74 -15.70 17.71
N ILE A 167 13.40 -14.75 16.83
CA ILE A 167 14.29 -13.68 16.42
C ILE A 167 13.76 -12.36 16.97
N LYS A 168 14.66 -11.49 17.41
CA LYS A 168 14.29 -10.24 18.08
C LYS A 168 15.33 -9.17 17.78
N GLU A 169 14.83 -7.96 17.49
CA GLU A 169 15.66 -6.75 17.44
C GLU A 169 16.13 -6.33 18.84
N LYS A 170 17.21 -5.60 18.91
CA LYS A 170 17.71 -5.00 20.17
C LYS A 170 16.99 -3.71 20.52
N HIS A 171 16.71 -2.88 19.50
CA HIS A 171 16.06 -1.58 19.60
C HIS A 171 15.02 -1.44 18.49
N SER A 172 13.85 -0.92 18.83
CA SER A 172 12.68 -0.94 17.95
C SER A 172 12.85 -0.19 16.64
N GLY A 173 13.56 0.93 16.65
CA GLY A 173 13.78 1.79 15.48
C GLY A 173 15.19 1.70 14.91
N VAL A 174 15.91 0.60 15.15
CA VAL A 174 17.24 0.34 14.61
C VAL A 174 17.21 -0.84 13.64
N TYR A 175 17.87 -0.71 12.52
CA TYR A 175 18.00 -1.79 11.55
C TYR A 175 19.00 -2.85 12.01
N GLU A 176 18.53 -4.04 12.31
CA GLU A 176 19.34 -5.16 12.75
C GLU A 176 19.72 -6.04 11.56
N HIS A 177 20.93 -5.89 11.04
CA HIS A 177 21.43 -6.63 9.87
C HIS A 177 21.36 -8.15 10.03
N SER A 178 21.55 -8.67 11.25
CA SER A 178 21.51 -10.09 11.54
C SER A 178 20.17 -10.74 11.22
N LEU A 179 19.05 -9.99 11.34
CA LEU A 179 17.73 -10.47 11.01
C LEU A 179 17.52 -10.71 9.50
N MET A 180 18.27 -10.00 8.65
CA MET A 180 18.26 -10.18 7.20
C MET A 180 19.17 -11.32 6.70
N SER A 181 19.85 -12.00 7.62
CA SER A 181 20.84 -13.06 7.32
C SER A 181 20.56 -14.36 8.07
N ILE A 182 19.36 -14.52 8.64
CA ILE A 182 18.94 -15.76 9.28
C ILE A 182 18.89 -16.90 8.25
N ARG A 183 19.07 -18.14 8.71
CA ARG A 183 19.01 -19.31 7.83
C ARG A 183 17.55 -19.69 7.57
N ASN A 184 17.25 -20.21 6.39
CA ASN A 184 15.90 -20.65 6.00
C ASN A 184 15.65 -22.14 6.37
N ASN A 185 16.26 -22.64 7.42
CA ASN A 185 16.21 -24.04 7.84
C ASN A 185 15.37 -24.28 9.11
N ALA A 186 14.56 -23.31 9.49
CA ALA A 186 13.65 -23.38 10.63
C ALA A 186 12.52 -22.36 10.50
N ASP A 187 11.44 -22.58 11.24
CA ASP A 187 10.41 -21.60 11.44
C ASP A 187 10.84 -20.55 12.46
N TYR A 188 10.37 -19.33 12.30
CA TYR A 188 10.73 -18.21 13.15
C TYR A 188 9.51 -17.42 13.65
N VAL A 189 9.61 -16.89 14.86
CA VAL A 189 8.74 -15.84 15.37
C VAL A 189 9.55 -14.56 15.46
N ALA A 190 9.14 -13.53 14.71
CA ALA A 190 9.74 -12.20 14.75
C ALA A 190 9.12 -11.39 15.88
N LYS A 191 9.86 -11.21 16.99
CA LYS A 191 9.46 -10.40 18.15
C LYS A 191 10.06 -9.00 18.07
N GLY A 192 9.31 -8.02 18.58
CA GLY A 192 9.67 -6.61 18.60
C GLY A 192 8.75 -5.79 17.71
N TYR A 193 9.04 -4.52 17.56
CA TYR A 193 8.26 -3.62 16.72
C TYR A 193 8.80 -3.51 15.30
N LEU A 194 10.09 -3.82 15.09
CA LEU A 194 10.79 -3.84 13.80
C LEU A 194 10.58 -2.55 12.99
N GLN A 195 10.67 -1.40 13.65
CA GLN A 195 10.29 -0.10 13.12
C GLN A 195 11.38 0.54 12.24
N SER A 196 12.08 -0.26 11.45
CA SER A 196 12.98 0.27 10.42
C SER A 196 12.44 0.03 9.02
N TRP A 197 12.32 1.08 8.24
CA TRP A 197 11.90 1.02 6.83
C TRP A 197 12.89 0.19 5.99
N LYS A 198 14.14 0.05 6.42
CA LYS A 198 15.21 -0.68 5.71
C LYS A 198 14.91 -2.17 5.55
N TYR A 199 14.11 -2.78 6.43
CA TYR A 199 13.71 -4.18 6.29
C TYR A 199 12.90 -4.45 5.05
N PHE A 200 12.04 -3.53 4.64
CA PHE A 200 11.08 -3.73 3.55
C PHE A 200 11.28 -2.81 2.34
N GLU A 201 12.22 -1.88 2.37
CA GLU A 201 12.47 -0.99 1.23
C GLU A 201 12.77 -1.73 -0.08
N PRO A 202 13.58 -2.83 -0.11
CA PRO A 202 13.80 -3.60 -1.33
C PRO A 202 12.51 -4.18 -1.93
N PHE A 203 11.46 -4.33 -1.12
CA PHE A 203 10.16 -4.92 -1.48
C PHE A 203 9.02 -3.91 -1.40
N LYS A 204 9.33 -2.63 -1.41
CA LYS A 204 8.38 -1.52 -1.26
C LYS A 204 7.22 -1.58 -2.24
N VAL A 205 7.46 -1.97 -3.48
CA VAL A 205 6.40 -2.10 -4.51
C VAL A 205 5.40 -3.20 -4.13
N GLU A 206 5.90 -4.34 -3.61
CA GLU A 206 5.07 -5.45 -3.13
C GLU A 206 4.28 -5.05 -1.89
N ILE A 207 4.92 -4.37 -0.93
CA ILE A 207 4.27 -3.87 0.29
C ILE A 207 3.16 -2.87 -0.05
N ARG A 208 3.40 -1.93 -0.98
CA ARG A 208 2.35 -0.98 -1.40
C ARG A 208 1.14 -1.66 -2.03
N LYS A 209 1.33 -2.77 -2.75
CA LYS A 209 0.23 -3.56 -3.31
C LYS A 209 -0.58 -4.26 -2.23
N GLN A 210 0.08 -4.76 -1.18
CA GLN A 210 -0.53 -5.48 -0.08
C GLN A 210 -1.24 -4.56 0.91
N LEU A 211 -0.73 -3.35 1.11
CA LEU A 211 -1.32 -2.35 2.00
C LEU A 211 -2.39 -1.51 1.30
N ARG A 212 -3.12 -2.09 0.36
CA ARG A 212 -4.39 -1.54 -0.14
C ARG A 212 -5.46 -1.77 0.91
N PHE A 213 -6.16 -0.73 1.24
CA PHE A 213 -7.28 -0.83 2.17
C PHE A 213 -8.40 -1.67 1.55
N ARG A 214 -9.13 -2.39 2.38
CA ARG A 214 -10.35 -3.06 1.96
C ARG A 214 -11.36 -2.03 1.43
N GLY A 215 -12.14 -2.43 0.43
CA GLY A 215 -12.98 -1.49 -0.31
C GLY A 215 -14.08 -0.81 0.51
N ASP A 216 -14.51 -1.40 1.62
CA ASP A 216 -15.44 -0.78 2.58
C ASP A 216 -14.79 0.35 3.38
N ILE A 217 -13.53 0.17 3.81
CA ILE A 217 -12.74 1.17 4.53
C ILE A 217 -12.37 2.33 3.59
N GLU A 218 -11.87 2.01 2.39
CA GLU A 218 -11.48 2.99 1.39
C GLU A 218 -12.68 3.88 0.98
N ARG A 219 -13.84 3.26 0.75
CA ARG A 219 -15.07 3.97 0.40
C ARG A 219 -15.53 4.89 1.52
N LYS A 220 -15.53 4.40 2.77
CA LYS A 220 -15.90 5.21 3.93
C LYS A 220 -14.98 6.42 4.11
N ALA A 221 -13.67 6.22 3.95
CA ALA A 221 -12.69 7.31 4.01
C ALA A 221 -12.93 8.36 2.89
N PHE A 222 -13.21 7.88 1.67
CA PHE A 222 -13.55 8.75 0.55
C PHE A 222 -14.84 9.55 0.81
N ASP A 223 -15.91 8.91 1.25
CA ASP A 223 -17.20 9.55 1.50
C ASP A 223 -17.09 10.66 2.57
N ILE A 224 -16.31 10.42 3.63
CA ILE A 224 -16.05 11.41 4.68
C ILE A 224 -15.31 12.62 4.10
N LEU A 225 -14.25 12.37 3.33
CA LEU A 225 -13.44 13.42 2.74
C LEU A 225 -14.24 14.24 1.72
N ASP A 226 -14.94 13.56 0.81
CA ASP A 226 -15.76 14.19 -0.24
C ASP A 226 -16.89 15.03 0.37
N SER A 227 -17.59 14.50 1.36
CA SER A 227 -18.66 15.23 2.07
C SER A 227 -18.12 16.49 2.76
N SER A 228 -17.00 16.37 3.48
CA SER A 228 -16.37 17.49 4.19
C SER A 228 -15.87 18.58 3.24
N LEU A 229 -15.29 18.19 2.11
CA LEU A 229 -14.82 19.12 1.07
C LEU A 229 -16.00 19.78 0.36
N SER A 230 -17.04 18.99 0.05
CA SER A 230 -18.26 19.50 -0.60
C SER A 230 -19.02 20.50 0.27
N GLU A 231 -19.13 20.23 1.57
CA GLU A 231 -19.72 21.13 2.55
C GLU A 231 -18.95 22.45 2.64
N LYS A 232 -17.62 22.37 2.71
CA LYS A 232 -16.78 23.56 2.90
C LYS A 232 -16.65 24.42 1.64
N TYR A 233 -16.53 23.82 0.46
CA TYR A 233 -16.17 24.52 -0.78
C TYR A 233 -17.25 24.45 -1.87
N GLY A 234 -18.30 23.66 -1.66
CA GLY A 234 -19.29 23.34 -2.69
C GLY A 234 -18.82 22.21 -3.62
N LYS A 235 -19.77 21.45 -4.13
CA LYS A 235 -19.50 20.36 -5.08
C LYS A 235 -18.72 20.86 -6.30
N ARG A 236 -17.62 20.18 -6.68
CA ARG A 236 -16.74 20.46 -7.83
C ARG A 236 -15.70 21.58 -7.63
N ASN A 237 -15.67 22.30 -6.50
CA ASN A 237 -14.74 23.44 -6.30
C ASN A 237 -13.44 23.06 -5.58
N TYR A 238 -13.24 21.77 -5.23
CA TYR A 238 -12.08 21.32 -4.47
C TYR A 238 -11.10 20.43 -5.23
N SER A 239 -11.40 20.04 -6.48
CA SER A 239 -10.55 19.14 -7.28
C SER A 239 -9.15 19.69 -7.57
N SER A 240 -9.01 21.02 -7.59
CA SER A 240 -7.69 21.69 -7.78
C SER A 240 -6.97 22.01 -6.48
N ARG A 241 -7.52 21.64 -5.33
CA ARG A 241 -6.90 21.95 -4.03
C ARG A 241 -5.79 20.94 -3.68
N THR A 242 -4.73 21.44 -3.08
CA THR A 242 -3.70 20.59 -2.47
C THR A 242 -4.16 20.18 -1.08
N LEU A 243 -4.37 18.88 -0.87
CA LEU A 243 -4.82 18.33 0.40
C LEU A 243 -3.63 17.88 1.25
N VAL A 244 -3.49 18.42 2.45
CA VAL A 244 -2.40 18.11 3.38
C VAL A 244 -2.94 17.46 4.64
N GLY A 245 -2.62 16.20 4.85
CA GLY A 245 -2.97 15.47 6.08
C GLY A 245 -2.18 15.99 7.27
N VAL A 246 -2.86 16.26 8.37
CA VAL A 246 -2.23 16.67 9.64
C VAL A 246 -2.56 15.63 10.70
N HIS A 247 -1.60 14.76 11.01
CA HIS A 247 -1.75 13.78 12.07
C HIS A 247 -1.15 14.32 13.38
N VAL A 248 -2.00 14.59 14.35
CA VAL A 248 -1.58 15.03 15.67
C VAL A 248 -1.79 13.92 16.71
N ARG A 249 -0.70 13.35 17.18
CA ARG A 249 -0.69 12.42 18.31
C ARG A 249 -0.15 13.15 19.55
N ARG A 250 -1.00 13.31 20.55
CA ARG A 250 -0.70 14.05 21.75
C ARG A 250 -1.32 13.42 23.01
N GLY A 251 -2.62 13.20 23.04
CA GLY A 251 -3.45 12.74 24.15
C GLY A 251 -2.73 11.91 25.21
N ASN A 252 -2.56 10.62 24.96
CA ASN A 252 -1.91 9.71 25.90
C ASN A 252 -0.43 10.04 26.17
N LEU A 253 0.27 10.72 25.26
CA LEU A 253 1.67 11.11 25.43
C LEU A 253 1.87 12.22 26.47
N MET A 254 0.79 12.86 26.90
CA MET A 254 0.82 13.84 27.99
C MET A 254 0.91 13.20 29.39
N ASN A 255 0.68 11.90 29.49
CA ASN A 255 0.79 11.16 30.72
C ASN A 255 2.22 11.19 31.26
N LYS A 256 2.36 11.18 32.60
CA LYS A 256 3.67 11.19 33.28
C LYS A 256 4.57 10.05 32.80
N HIS A 257 4.04 8.83 32.71
CA HIS A 257 4.77 7.65 32.28
C HIS A 257 5.40 7.83 30.89
N GLU A 258 4.65 8.32 29.89
CA GLU A 258 5.14 8.50 28.52
C GLU A 258 6.20 9.61 28.43
N ARG A 259 6.04 10.67 29.22
CA ARG A 259 7.03 11.76 29.30
C ARG A 259 8.33 11.30 29.98
N GLU A 260 8.22 10.47 31.01
CA GLU A 260 9.38 9.87 31.71
C GLU A 260 10.08 8.82 30.81
N TYR A 261 9.32 8.06 30.03
CA TYR A 261 9.86 7.17 29.01
C TYR A 261 10.66 7.93 27.95
N GLY A 262 10.26 9.17 27.63
CA GLY A 262 11.03 10.09 26.81
C GLY A 262 10.31 10.67 25.60
N TYR A 263 9.01 10.49 25.47
CA TYR A 263 8.26 11.16 24.40
C TYR A 263 8.22 12.67 24.60
N LYS A 264 8.41 13.40 23.50
CA LYS A 264 8.10 14.83 23.40
C LYS A 264 6.94 15.01 22.41
N VAL A 265 6.00 15.87 22.77
CA VAL A 265 4.87 16.22 21.92
C VAL A 265 5.19 17.45 21.09
N ALA A 266 4.64 17.50 19.89
CA ALA A 266 4.82 18.64 19.02
C ALA A 266 4.35 19.95 19.65
N THR A 267 5.10 21.01 19.40
CA THR A 267 4.83 22.35 19.92
C THR A 267 3.91 23.12 18.97
N PRO A 268 3.18 24.16 19.48
CA PRO A 268 2.47 25.10 18.61
C PRO A 268 3.35 25.75 17.55
N GLY A 269 4.61 26.04 17.90
CA GLY A 269 5.59 26.61 16.97
C GLY A 269 5.91 25.70 15.82
N TYR A 270 6.03 24.39 16.06
CA TYR A 270 6.18 23.40 14.98
C TYR A 270 4.97 23.41 14.03
N ILE A 271 3.75 23.30 14.59
CA ILE A 271 2.54 23.31 13.78
C ILE A 271 2.45 24.55 12.92
N LYS A 272 2.66 25.73 13.49
CA LYS A 272 2.65 27.00 12.75
C LYS A 272 3.64 27.01 11.58
N LYS A 273 4.88 26.55 11.79
CA LYS A 273 5.91 26.46 10.75
C LYS A 273 5.53 25.45 9.66
N ALA A 274 4.99 24.28 10.05
CA ALA A 274 4.62 23.25 9.11
C ALA A 274 3.42 23.65 8.23
N LEU A 275 2.43 24.34 8.78
CA LEU A 275 1.31 24.91 8.01
C LEU A 275 1.81 25.96 7.03
N ALA A 276 2.64 26.90 7.49
CA ALA A 276 3.23 27.97 6.65
C ALA A 276 4.01 27.39 5.46
N PHE A 277 4.82 26.35 5.68
CA PHE A 277 5.56 25.69 4.60
C PHE A 277 4.67 25.28 3.42
N PHE A 278 3.49 24.70 3.70
CA PHE A 278 2.60 24.29 2.62
C PHE A 278 1.82 25.44 2.01
N THR A 279 1.38 26.43 2.80
CA THR A 279 0.69 27.62 2.28
C THR A 279 1.59 28.49 1.42
N ASP A 280 2.89 28.55 1.73
CA ASP A 280 3.87 29.29 0.94
C ASP A 280 4.21 28.57 -0.38
N LYS A 281 4.18 27.22 -0.36
CA LYS A 281 4.60 26.41 -1.49
C LYS A 281 3.48 26.13 -2.50
N TYR A 282 2.23 25.99 -2.05
CA TYR A 282 1.10 25.59 -2.88
C TYR A 282 -0.04 26.61 -2.80
N ARG A 283 -0.76 26.76 -3.92
CA ARG A 283 -2.02 27.51 -3.95
C ARG A 283 -3.17 26.63 -3.48
N HIS A 284 -4.18 27.22 -2.85
CA HIS A 284 -5.41 26.52 -2.43
C HIS A 284 -5.16 25.25 -1.59
N VAL A 285 -4.35 25.36 -0.55
CA VAL A 285 -4.10 24.27 0.40
C VAL A 285 -5.32 24.06 1.30
N THR A 286 -5.66 22.82 1.55
CA THR A 286 -6.61 22.42 2.60
C THR A 286 -5.92 21.45 3.54
N PHE A 287 -5.94 21.75 4.82
CA PHE A 287 -5.44 20.87 5.87
C PHE A 287 -6.55 19.97 6.39
N VAL A 288 -6.30 18.66 6.40
CA VAL A 288 -7.26 17.65 6.91
C VAL A 288 -6.66 17.02 8.16
N VAL A 289 -7.29 17.24 9.30
CA VAL A 289 -6.74 16.93 10.62
C VAL A 289 -7.38 15.69 11.21
N CYS A 290 -6.55 14.68 11.55
CA CYS A 290 -6.92 13.55 12.39
C CYS A 290 -6.07 13.58 13.67
N SER A 291 -6.70 13.43 14.84
CA SER A 291 -6.00 13.60 16.12
C SER A 291 -6.65 12.82 17.25
N ASN A 292 -5.84 12.36 18.20
CA ASN A 292 -6.31 11.86 19.49
C ASN A 292 -6.39 12.97 20.58
N ASP A 293 -6.14 14.22 20.21
CA ASP A 293 -6.36 15.44 21.02
C ASP A 293 -6.94 16.53 20.12
N MET A 294 -8.21 16.37 19.74
CA MET A 294 -8.86 17.25 18.79
C MET A 294 -9.04 18.66 19.37
N LYS A 295 -9.26 18.78 20.68
CA LYS A 295 -9.35 20.09 21.35
C LYS A 295 -8.07 20.92 21.17
N TRP A 296 -6.91 20.30 21.40
CA TRP A 296 -5.62 20.94 21.16
C TRP A 296 -5.42 21.25 19.67
N SER A 297 -5.78 20.33 18.82
CA SER A 297 -5.63 20.50 17.37
C SER A 297 -6.45 21.66 16.83
N ARG A 298 -7.70 21.85 17.27
CA ARG A 298 -8.54 23.00 16.90
C ARG A 298 -7.93 24.35 17.34
N ASN A 299 -7.19 24.37 18.45
CA ASN A 299 -6.54 25.60 18.93
C ASN A 299 -5.30 25.97 18.12
N TYR A 300 -4.55 25.00 17.61
CA TYR A 300 -3.22 25.24 17.03
C TYR A 300 -3.10 24.94 15.53
N VAL A 301 -4.01 24.14 14.96
CA VAL A 301 -4.18 23.98 13.51
C VAL A 301 -5.32 24.88 13.03
N ASN A 302 -5.43 26.06 13.58
CA ASN A 302 -6.53 26.99 13.33
C ASN A 302 -6.19 27.90 12.14
N VAL A 303 -6.58 27.48 10.95
CA VAL A 303 -6.46 28.25 9.70
C VAL A 303 -7.80 28.18 8.95
N THR A 304 -8.04 29.09 7.99
CA THR A 304 -9.29 29.19 7.27
C THR A 304 -9.62 27.90 6.50
N ASP A 305 -8.61 27.33 5.85
CA ASP A 305 -8.77 26.15 5.00
C ASP A 305 -8.39 24.86 5.78
N VAL A 306 -9.13 24.56 6.84
CA VAL A 306 -8.97 23.35 7.64
C VAL A 306 -10.27 22.54 7.72
N ILE A 307 -10.14 21.22 7.72
CA ILE A 307 -11.18 20.23 7.97
C ILE A 307 -10.71 19.37 9.14
N TYR A 308 -11.56 19.19 10.16
CA TYR A 308 -11.28 18.31 11.28
C TYR A 308 -12.11 17.05 11.13
N VAL A 309 -11.43 15.90 11.09
CA VAL A 309 -12.04 14.58 10.95
C VAL A 309 -11.94 13.86 12.31
N GLU A 310 -13.08 13.48 12.87
CA GLU A 310 -13.16 12.85 14.18
C GLU A 310 -14.31 11.85 14.28
N GLY A 311 -14.24 10.95 15.27
CA GLY A 311 -15.30 9.96 15.51
C GLY A 311 -15.25 8.74 14.61
N ASN A 312 -14.19 8.55 13.81
CA ASN A 312 -14.05 7.41 12.93
C ASN A 312 -13.22 6.29 13.56
N PRO A 313 -13.39 5.05 13.09
CA PRO A 313 -12.43 3.99 13.32
C PRO A 313 -11.04 4.37 12.79
N ARG A 314 -10.00 3.94 13.50
CA ARG A 314 -8.60 4.31 13.18
C ARG A 314 -8.15 3.90 11.78
N GLU A 315 -8.64 2.77 11.26
CA GLU A 315 -8.36 2.30 9.90
C GLU A 315 -8.93 3.23 8.83
N VAL A 316 -10.08 3.85 9.09
CA VAL A 316 -10.70 4.85 8.22
C VAL A 316 -9.89 6.16 8.22
N ASP A 317 -9.46 6.63 9.41
CA ASP A 317 -8.57 7.80 9.52
C ASP A 317 -7.23 7.55 8.82
N LEU A 318 -6.67 6.32 8.92
CA LEU A 318 -5.44 5.96 8.22
C LEU A 318 -5.64 5.98 6.70
N ALA A 319 -6.74 5.41 6.21
CA ALA A 319 -7.07 5.40 4.78
C ALA A 319 -7.25 6.83 4.25
N LEU A 320 -7.98 7.66 4.99
CA LEU A 320 -8.20 9.06 4.64
C LEU A 320 -6.87 9.83 4.56
N LEU A 321 -6.05 9.80 5.61
CA LEU A 321 -4.75 10.49 5.61
C LEU A 321 -3.82 9.99 4.51
N SER A 322 -3.86 8.68 4.22
CA SER A 322 -3.04 8.05 3.18
C SER A 322 -3.43 8.43 1.75
N SER A 323 -4.66 8.92 1.54
CA SER A 323 -5.16 9.35 0.23
C SER A 323 -4.83 10.81 -0.11
N LEU A 324 -4.24 11.56 0.82
CA LEU A 324 -3.95 12.98 0.66
C LEU A 324 -2.60 13.22 -0.04
N ASN A 325 -2.40 14.44 -0.58
CA ASN A 325 -1.20 14.76 -1.36
C ASN A 325 0.08 14.84 -0.51
N HIS A 326 0.00 15.36 0.71
CA HIS A 326 1.15 15.63 1.58
C HIS A 326 0.79 15.38 3.03
N THR A 327 1.82 15.34 3.92
CA THR A 327 1.59 15.01 5.32
C THR A 327 2.41 15.88 6.27
N ILE A 328 1.75 16.35 7.34
CA ILE A 328 2.38 16.88 8.55
C ILE A 328 2.13 15.85 9.65
N LEU A 329 3.18 15.31 10.24
CA LEU A 329 3.05 14.37 11.34
C LEU A 329 3.79 14.83 12.59
N THR A 330 3.28 14.48 13.74
CA THR A 330 3.92 14.82 15.02
C THR A 330 4.82 13.68 15.49
N VAL A 331 4.26 12.58 15.99
CA VAL A 331 5.01 11.43 16.48
C VAL A 331 4.19 10.15 16.33
N GLY A 332 4.87 9.01 16.26
CA GLY A 332 4.27 7.69 16.31
C GLY A 332 4.04 7.06 14.95
N THR A 333 3.94 5.73 14.98
CA THR A 333 3.91 4.85 13.83
C THR A 333 2.68 5.00 12.95
N PHE A 334 1.54 5.43 13.50
CA PHE A 334 0.33 5.69 12.72
C PHE A 334 0.54 6.83 11.71
N GLY A 335 1.06 7.99 12.17
CA GLY A 335 1.40 9.10 11.29
C GLY A 335 2.53 8.75 10.32
N TRP A 336 3.48 7.93 10.75
CA TRP A 336 4.55 7.43 9.88
C TRP A 336 3.97 6.67 8.69
N TRP A 337 3.06 5.73 8.93
CA TRP A 337 2.44 4.94 7.86
C TRP A 337 1.50 5.76 6.97
N SER A 338 0.75 6.70 7.54
CA SER A 338 -0.07 7.60 6.72
C SER A 338 0.79 8.41 5.74
N ALA A 339 1.93 8.92 6.19
CA ALA A 339 2.88 9.65 5.35
C ALA A 339 3.55 8.77 4.28
N TRP A 340 3.98 7.56 4.67
CA TRP A 340 4.62 6.64 3.74
C TRP A 340 3.65 6.17 2.63
N MET A 341 2.38 5.95 2.98
CA MET A 341 1.33 5.58 2.02
C MET A 341 0.95 6.76 1.13
N ALA A 342 0.77 7.96 1.67
CA ALA A 342 0.49 9.18 0.91
C ALA A 342 1.59 9.53 -0.10
N ASN A 343 2.85 9.19 0.22
CA ASN A 343 4.00 9.32 -0.69
C ASN A 343 4.27 10.73 -1.23
N GLY A 344 3.82 11.74 -0.51
CA GLY A 344 4.05 13.14 -0.85
C GLY A 344 5.14 13.80 0.00
N THR A 345 5.23 15.13 -0.06
CA THR A 345 6.10 15.89 0.85
C THR A 345 5.64 15.66 2.29
N THR A 346 6.55 15.21 3.14
CA THR A 346 6.27 14.92 4.55
C THR A 346 7.09 15.81 5.46
N LEU A 347 6.41 16.49 6.38
CA LEU A 347 7.05 17.23 7.47
C LEU A 347 6.82 16.46 8.78
N PHE A 348 7.86 16.34 9.59
CA PHE A 348 7.76 15.70 10.89
C PHE A 348 8.37 16.54 12.02
N PHE A 349 7.85 16.38 13.22
CA PHE A 349 8.40 17.00 14.41
C PHE A 349 9.70 16.30 14.81
N LYS A 350 10.85 16.92 14.57
CA LYS A 350 12.17 16.29 14.76
C LYS A 350 12.53 16.00 16.21
N ASP A 351 12.01 16.80 17.15
CA ASP A 351 12.32 16.67 18.57
C ASP A 351 11.41 15.70 19.34
N TYR A 352 10.87 14.67 18.67
CA TYR A 352 9.89 13.75 19.25
C TYR A 352 10.44 12.86 20.37
N ALA A 353 11.75 12.71 20.48
CA ALA A 353 12.42 11.94 21.51
C ALA A 353 13.33 12.85 22.38
N LYS A 354 13.26 12.68 23.71
CA LYS A 354 14.11 13.39 24.64
C LYS A 354 15.45 12.67 24.78
N ASN A 355 16.55 13.37 24.50
CA ASN A 355 17.91 12.81 24.60
C ASN A 355 18.18 12.18 25.97
N GLY A 356 18.93 11.08 25.96
CA GLY A 356 19.34 10.34 27.16
C GLY A 356 18.26 9.44 27.77
N THR A 357 17.04 9.45 27.25
CA THR A 357 15.93 8.63 27.76
C THR A 357 15.89 7.24 27.13
N ARG A 358 15.04 6.35 27.68
CA ARG A 358 14.82 5.01 27.16
C ARG A 358 14.25 5.06 25.74
N PHE A 359 13.32 5.95 25.48
CA PHE A 359 12.73 6.12 24.13
C PHE A 359 13.77 6.56 23.10
N ALA A 360 14.64 7.51 23.43
CA ALA A 360 15.69 7.94 22.51
C ALA A 360 16.69 6.80 22.16
N LYS A 361 16.91 5.85 23.08
CA LYS A 361 17.78 4.68 22.85
C LYS A 361 17.16 3.64 21.90
N GLU A 362 15.87 3.75 21.62
CA GLU A 362 15.20 2.85 20.66
C GLU A 362 15.54 3.17 19.21
N PHE A 363 16.23 4.27 18.91
CA PHE A 363 16.58 4.71 17.57
C PHE A 363 18.10 4.73 17.34
N SER A 364 18.51 4.63 16.08
CA SER A 364 19.88 4.97 15.67
C SER A 364 20.22 6.42 16.04
N PRO A 365 21.50 6.77 16.26
CA PRO A 365 21.88 8.12 16.72
C PRO A 365 21.37 9.27 15.85
N ASP A 366 21.25 9.04 14.54
CA ASP A 366 20.75 9.98 13.55
C ASP A 366 19.27 9.74 13.17
N HIS A 367 18.64 8.74 13.76
CA HIS A 367 17.29 8.26 13.49
C HIS A 367 17.07 7.80 12.03
N SER A 368 18.11 7.63 11.23
CA SER A 368 18.02 7.29 9.80
C SER A 368 17.45 5.89 9.53
N ASP A 369 17.46 5.00 10.53
CA ASP A 369 16.84 3.69 10.42
C ASP A 369 15.30 3.73 10.52
N TYR A 370 14.77 4.75 11.19
CA TYR A 370 13.34 4.95 11.41
C TYR A 370 12.74 6.00 10.48
N LEU A 371 13.39 7.15 10.36
CA LEU A 371 12.91 8.25 9.52
C LEU A 371 13.13 7.93 8.04
N TYR A 372 12.06 8.03 7.25
CA TYR A 372 12.11 7.69 5.84
C TYR A 372 12.88 8.76 5.04
N PRO A 373 13.72 8.35 4.07
CA PRO A 373 14.49 9.30 3.25
C PRO A 373 13.63 10.35 2.54
N GLY A 374 14.09 11.59 2.53
CA GLY A 374 13.38 12.70 1.91
C GLY A 374 12.33 13.38 2.78
N TRP A 375 12.04 12.86 3.97
CA TRP A 375 11.19 13.55 4.93
C TRP A 375 11.92 14.72 5.59
N ILE A 376 11.20 15.80 5.87
CA ILE A 376 11.76 17.05 6.36
C ILE A 376 11.47 17.23 7.84
N GLY A 377 12.50 17.23 8.68
CA GLY A 377 12.39 17.49 10.12
C GLY A 377 12.37 18.99 10.43
N MET A 378 11.43 19.42 11.23
CA MET A 378 11.31 20.81 11.67
C MET A 378 11.36 20.95 13.19
#